data_de5296b01334ab98878b15cd0d384abe
#
_entry.id   de5296b01334ab98878b15cd0d384abe
#
_cell.length_a   1.000
_cell.length_b   1.000
_cell.length_c   1.000
_cell.angle_alpha   90.00
_cell.angle_beta   90.00
_cell.angle_gamma   90.00
#
_symmetry.space_group_name_H-M   'P 1'
#
loop_
_entity.id
_entity.type
_entity.pdbx_description
1 polymer ?
#
loop_
_entity_poly.entity_id
_entity_poly.type
_entity_poly.pdbx_seq_one_letter_code
_entity_poly.pdbx_strand_id
1 'polypeptide(L)'
;MKRRGAILFGLSLLAGLSSTLVRKKHPSKLASGDLAVFYAGTWTYRDEEHHRDHKLEIDPSMLIRIDGHSMPATVESISPSKLVLLDKYGFHLEIKANEQRPVALFDEADNHSYVILSPQQLDQATN
;
A
#
# COMPACT_ATOMS: atom_id res chain seq x y z
N MET A 1 -11.94 -6.76 -19.93
CA MET A 1 -11.79 -6.34 -20.36
C MET A 1 -11.45 -5.76 -20.59
N LYS A 2 -11.40 -5.87 -20.18
CA LYS A 2 -11.13 -5.28 -20.55
C LYS A 2 -10.55 -4.54 -20.84
N ARG A 3 -10.57 -4.57 -20.55
CA ARG A 3 -10.07 -3.94 -21.03
C ARG A 3 -9.55 -3.33 -21.46
N ARG A 4 -9.65 -3.43 -21.33
CA ARG A 4 -9.16 -2.87 -21.93
C ARG A 4 -8.70 -2.20 -22.39
N GLY A 5 -8.92 -2.53 -22.32
CA GLY A 5 -8.62 -1.72 -22.90
C GLY A 5 -8.05 -1.11 -23.08
N ALA A 6 -8.23 -1.30 -23.12
CA ALA A 6 -7.77 -0.60 -23.55
C ALA A 6 -7.26 0.05 -23.73
N ILE A 7 -7.41 -0.12 -23.72
CA ILE A 7 -7.00 0.57 -24.14
C ILE A 7 -6.47 1.24 -24.46
N LEU A 8 -6.67 1.11 -24.43
CA LEU A 8 -6.27 1.84 -24.93
C LEU A 8 -5.64 2.40 -25.25
N PHE A 9 -5.71 2.29 -25.39
CA PHE A 9 -5.18 2.97 -25.99
C PHE A 9 -4.69 3.71 -26.32
N GLY A 10 -4.67 3.42 -26.58
CA GLY A 10 -4.42 4.27 -27.06
C GLY A 10 -3.98 5.05 -27.14
N LEU A 11 -4.15 5.19 -27.09
CA LEU A 11 -3.83 6.02 -27.28
C LEU A 11 -3.20 6.67 -27.13
N SER A 12 -3.27 6.61 -26.93
CA SER A 12 -2.79 7.33 -26.86
C SER A 12 -2.04 7.93 -26.99
N LEU A 13 -1.96 7.94 -27.21
CA LEU A 13 -1.35 8.58 -27.39
C LEU A 13 -0.86 9.44 -27.53
N LEU A 14 -0.97 9.58 -27.79
CA LEU A 14 -0.67 10.44 -27.93
C LEU A 14 -0.36 11.22 -27.60
N ALA A 15 -0.63 11.21 -27.31
CA ALA A 15 -0.51 11.96 -26.86
C ALA A 15 0.10 12.35 -26.47
N GLY A 16 0.38 12.11 -26.32
CA GLY A 16 0.78 12.57 -25.72
C GLY A 16 1.47 12.99 -25.46
N LEU A 17 1.69 13.12 -25.59
CA LEU A 17 2.20 13.67 -25.25
C LEU A 17 2.52 14.38 -24.75
N SER A 18 2.40 14.45 -24.68
CA SER A 18 2.52 15.26 -24.15
C SER A 18 2.57 15.47 -23.23
N SER A 19 2.38 15.14 -22.86
CA SER A 19 2.26 15.32 -21.84
C SER A 19 3.03 15.16 -21.19
N THR A 20 3.42 14.72 -21.26
CA THR A 20 4.04 14.54 -20.52
C THR A 20 4.71 15.28 -20.01
N LEU A 21 4.81 15.67 -20.16
CA LEU A 21 5.28 16.41 -19.66
C LEU A 21 5.04 16.91 -18.73
N VAL A 22 4.44 16.75 -18.55
CA VAL A 22 4.15 17.19 -17.67
C VAL A 22 4.28 16.85 -16.70
N ARG A 23 4.49 16.37 -16.47
CA ARG A 23 4.53 16.09 -15.56
C ARG A 23 5.20 16.10 -14.89
N LYS A 24 5.58 16.06 -14.83
CA LYS A 24 6.19 16.10 -14.13
C LYS A 24 6.31 16.65 -13.32
N LYS A 25 5.93 16.92 -12.94
CA LYS A 25 6.00 17.48 -12.15
C LYS A 25 5.37 17.47 -11.25
N HIS A 26 4.79 17.23 -10.92
CA HIS A 26 4.25 17.16 -10.07
C HIS A 26 4.24 16.31 -9.25
N PRO A 27 4.07 15.54 -9.71
CA PRO A 27 3.99 14.65 -8.72
C PRO A 27 5.07 14.63 -7.97
N SER A 28 5.63 15.17 -8.33
CA SER A 28 6.68 15.26 -7.57
C SER A 28 6.43 15.55 -6.20
N LYS A 29 5.30 15.63 -5.75
CA LYS A 29 5.16 15.87 -4.39
C LYS A 29 5.67 14.74 -3.57
N LEU A 30 5.54 13.51 -3.96
CA LEU A 30 6.12 12.38 -3.24
C LEU A 30 6.97 11.60 -4.20
N ALA A 31 8.29 11.81 -4.16
CA ALA A 31 9.24 10.98 -4.87
C ALA A 31 9.23 9.60 -4.24
N SER A 32 9.81 8.61 -4.92
CA SER A 32 9.74 7.23 -4.44
C SER A 32 10.35 7.06 -3.06
N GLY A 33 11.39 7.82 -2.70
CA GLY A 33 11.93 7.77 -1.36
C GLY A 33 10.98 8.29 -0.31
N ASP A 34 10.25 9.35 -0.65
CA ASP A 34 9.26 9.91 0.25
C ASP A 34 8.08 8.97 0.43
N LEU A 35 7.70 8.24 -0.63
CA LEU A 35 6.64 7.24 -0.51
C LEU A 35 7.08 6.10 0.39
N ALA A 36 8.33 5.67 0.29
CA ALA A 36 8.82 4.62 1.17
C ALA A 36 8.76 5.07 2.62
N VAL A 37 9.17 6.29 2.91
CA VAL A 37 9.11 6.83 4.27
C VAL A 37 7.66 6.94 4.75
N PHE A 38 6.75 7.33 3.85
CA PHE A 38 5.35 7.48 4.20
C PHE A 38 4.75 6.16 4.69
N TYR A 39 5.08 5.05 4.03
CA TYR A 39 4.55 3.75 4.44
C TYR A 39 5.37 3.11 5.56
N ALA A 40 6.62 3.52 5.75
CA ALA A 40 7.47 2.92 6.76
C ALA A 40 6.95 3.23 8.16
N GLY A 41 7.08 2.26 9.05
CA GLY A 41 6.67 2.44 10.43
C GLY A 41 6.15 1.14 11.01
N THR A 42 5.58 1.28 12.19
CA THR A 42 4.93 0.17 12.89
C THR A 42 3.45 0.48 12.98
N TRP A 43 2.65 -0.41 12.43
CA TRP A 43 1.21 -0.23 12.32
C TRP A 43 0.52 -1.40 13.01
N THR A 44 -0.64 -1.16 13.59
CA THR A 44 -1.45 -2.22 14.19
C THR A 44 -2.71 -2.39 13.35
N TYR A 45 -2.99 -3.60 12.92
CA TYR A 45 -4.25 -3.88 12.25
C TYR A 45 -5.05 -4.90 13.03
N ARG A 46 -6.38 -4.80 12.90
CA ARG A 46 -7.28 -5.60 13.72
C ARG A 46 -7.94 -6.69 12.91
N ASP A 47 -7.85 -7.90 13.45
CA ASP A 47 -8.59 -9.05 12.95
C ASP A 47 -9.84 -9.20 13.81
N GLU A 48 -10.95 -8.69 13.30
CA GLU A 48 -12.21 -8.70 14.05
C GLU A 48 -12.73 -10.13 14.22
N GLU A 49 -12.46 -10.97 13.23
CA GLU A 49 -12.99 -12.32 13.25
C GLU A 49 -12.37 -13.14 14.38
N HIS A 50 -11.08 -12.97 14.63
CA HIS A 50 -10.36 -13.71 15.65
C HIS A 50 -10.09 -12.89 16.90
N HIS A 51 -10.61 -11.66 16.94
CA HIS A 51 -10.46 -10.75 18.09
C HIS A 51 -8.99 -10.53 18.46
N ARG A 52 -8.17 -10.28 17.45
CA ARG A 52 -6.73 -10.10 17.66
C ARG A 52 -6.22 -8.90 16.89
N ASP A 53 -5.20 -8.27 17.48
CA ASP A 53 -4.46 -7.23 16.81
C ASP A 53 -3.14 -7.80 16.35
N HIS A 54 -2.71 -7.37 15.17
CA HIS A 54 -1.44 -7.79 14.58
C HIS A 54 -0.56 -6.58 14.36
N LYS A 55 0.75 -6.79 14.47
CA LYS A 55 1.71 -5.74 14.26
C LYS A 55 2.31 -5.88 12.86
N LEU A 56 2.22 -4.81 12.08
CA LEU A 56 2.80 -4.73 10.74
C LEU A 56 3.95 -3.75 10.80
N GLU A 57 5.15 -4.21 10.48
CA GLU A 57 6.32 -3.35 10.43
C GLU A 57 6.80 -3.24 8.99
N ILE A 58 6.98 -2.01 8.53
CA ILE A 58 7.49 -1.73 7.19
C ILE A 58 8.71 -0.83 7.37
N ASP A 59 9.88 -1.30 6.96
CA ASP A 59 11.03 -0.43 7.08
C ASP A 59 11.20 0.40 5.79
N PRO A 60 12.05 1.43 5.80
CA PRO A 60 12.18 2.28 4.61
C PRO A 60 12.68 1.56 3.36
N SER A 61 13.29 0.38 3.51
CA SER A 61 13.69 -0.43 2.35
C SER A 61 12.58 -1.35 1.89
N MET A 62 11.39 -1.23 2.49
CA MET A 62 10.19 -2.00 2.14
C MET A 62 10.29 -3.47 2.54
N LEU A 63 11.09 -3.78 3.54
CA LEU A 63 11.03 -5.09 4.17
C LEU A 63 9.85 -5.11 5.13
N ILE A 64 9.11 -6.22 5.10
CA ILE A 64 7.85 -6.33 5.82
C ILE A 64 7.99 -7.39 6.91
N ARG A 65 7.45 -7.08 8.09
CA ARG A 65 7.33 -8.06 9.15
C ARG A 65 5.93 -8.00 9.72
N ILE A 66 5.38 -9.15 9.99
CA ILE A 66 4.07 -9.25 10.63
C ILE A 66 4.26 -10.06 11.91
N ASP A 67 3.90 -9.45 13.03
CA ASP A 67 4.04 -10.05 14.37
C ASP A 67 5.47 -10.52 14.62
N GLY A 68 6.45 -9.74 14.13
CA GLY A 68 7.86 -10.04 14.32
C GLY A 68 8.44 -11.03 13.33
N HIS A 69 7.63 -11.55 12.42
CA HIS A 69 8.09 -12.55 11.46
C HIS A 69 8.28 -11.89 10.09
N SER A 70 9.42 -12.11 9.48
CA SER A 70 9.73 -11.58 8.17
C SER A 70 8.79 -12.18 7.14
N MET A 71 8.22 -11.32 6.29
CA MET A 71 7.37 -11.77 5.20
C MET A 71 8.05 -11.42 3.89
N PRO A 72 8.62 -12.41 3.18
CA PRO A 72 9.30 -12.11 1.91
C PRO A 72 8.29 -11.62 0.88
N ALA A 73 8.50 -10.40 0.41
CA ALA A 73 7.64 -9.79 -0.58
C ALA A 73 8.43 -8.71 -1.30
N THR A 74 8.01 -8.40 -2.53
CA THR A 74 8.61 -7.34 -3.32
C THR A 74 7.57 -6.30 -3.66
N VAL A 75 8.00 -5.06 -3.80
CA VAL A 75 7.09 -3.98 -4.16
C VAL A 75 6.70 -4.13 -5.61
N GLU A 76 5.41 -4.27 -5.87
CA GLU A 76 4.90 -4.28 -7.23
C GLU A 76 4.52 -2.87 -7.68
N SER A 77 3.93 -2.08 -6.78
CA SER A 77 3.65 -0.68 -7.06
C SER A 77 3.53 0.09 -5.76
N ILE A 78 3.78 1.38 -5.83
CA ILE A 78 3.66 2.26 -4.68
C ILE A 78 3.15 3.62 -5.15
N SER A 79 2.17 4.14 -4.44
CA SER A 79 1.58 5.44 -4.73
C SER A 79 1.15 6.08 -3.41
N PRO A 80 0.73 7.35 -3.43
CA PRO A 80 0.25 7.96 -2.19
C PRO A 80 -0.97 7.28 -1.58
N SER A 81 -1.72 6.52 -2.38
CA SER A 81 -2.95 5.90 -1.90
C SER A 81 -2.81 4.39 -1.66
N LYS A 82 -1.77 3.75 -2.20
CA LYS A 82 -1.69 2.31 -2.09
C LYS A 82 -0.28 1.80 -2.32
N LEU A 83 0.15 0.88 -1.47
CA LEU A 83 1.37 0.11 -1.64
C LEU A 83 0.96 -1.33 -1.93
N VAL A 84 1.43 -1.89 -3.04
CA VAL A 84 1.11 -3.26 -3.43
C VAL A 84 2.39 -4.07 -3.38
N LEU A 85 2.33 -5.16 -2.62
CA LEU A 85 3.44 -6.08 -2.47
C LEU A 85 3.04 -7.43 -3.03
N LEU A 86 4.00 -8.15 -3.59
CA LEU A 86 3.78 -9.49 -4.12
C LEU A 86 4.62 -10.45 -3.29
N ASP A 87 3.98 -11.44 -2.66
CA ASP A 87 4.71 -12.39 -1.83
C ASP A 87 5.30 -13.51 -2.69
N LYS A 88 6.06 -14.39 -2.05
CA LYS A 88 6.76 -15.44 -2.79
C LYS A 88 5.83 -16.51 -3.34
N TYR A 89 4.58 -16.54 -2.91
CA TYR A 89 3.58 -17.49 -3.40
C TYR A 89 2.71 -16.92 -4.49
N GLY A 90 2.93 -15.64 -4.87
CA GLY A 90 2.15 -15.01 -5.93
C GLY A 90 0.90 -14.29 -5.45
N PHE A 91 0.72 -14.13 -4.15
CA PHE A 91 -0.40 -13.38 -3.61
C PHE A 91 0.00 -11.94 -3.34
N HIS A 92 -0.96 -11.05 -3.46
CA HIS A 92 -0.74 -9.63 -3.21
C HIS A 92 -1.12 -9.26 -1.79
N LEU A 93 -0.36 -8.32 -1.25
CA LEU A 93 -0.68 -7.65 -0.01
C LEU A 93 -0.82 -6.18 -0.36
N GLU A 94 -1.99 -5.59 -0.13
CA GLU A 94 -2.24 -4.21 -0.47
C GLU A 94 -2.43 -3.39 0.79
N ILE A 95 -1.66 -2.32 0.91
CA ILE A 95 -1.77 -1.42 2.04
C ILE A 95 -2.32 -0.12 1.50
N LYS A 96 -3.55 0.20 1.89
CA LYS A 96 -4.23 1.40 1.43
C LYS A 96 -4.02 2.53 2.42
N ALA A 97 -3.93 3.74 1.90
CA ALA A 97 -3.60 4.89 2.72
C ALA A 97 -4.48 6.07 2.37
N ASN A 98 -4.69 6.93 3.35
CA ASN A 98 -5.23 8.26 3.09
C ASN A 98 -4.06 9.23 3.00
N GLU A 99 -4.33 10.53 3.07
CA GLU A 99 -3.27 11.51 2.91
C GLU A 99 -2.32 11.55 4.10
N GLN A 100 -2.66 10.92 5.20
CA GLN A 100 -1.90 11.03 6.43
C GLN A 100 -1.18 9.73 6.82
N ARG A 101 -1.78 8.58 6.52
CA ARG A 101 -1.22 7.32 6.99
C ARG A 101 -1.85 6.13 6.27
N PRO A 102 -1.25 4.94 6.39
CA PRO A 102 -1.93 3.70 6.02
C PRO A 102 -3.18 3.50 6.88
N VAL A 103 -4.27 3.02 6.26
CA VAL A 103 -5.56 2.87 6.94
C VAL A 103 -6.16 1.49 6.79
N ALA A 104 -5.72 0.68 5.83
CA ALA A 104 -6.29 -0.63 5.61
C ALA A 104 -5.27 -1.56 4.99
N LEU A 105 -5.43 -2.84 5.26
CA LEU A 105 -4.59 -3.90 4.72
C LEU A 105 -5.48 -4.94 4.08
N PHE A 106 -5.25 -5.24 2.81
CA PHE A 106 -5.94 -6.33 2.14
C PHE A 106 -4.94 -7.46 1.86
N ASP A 107 -5.26 -8.66 2.32
CA ASP A 107 -4.43 -9.83 2.11
C ASP A 107 -5.14 -10.75 1.13
N GLU A 108 -4.60 -10.88 -0.07
CA GLU A 108 -5.20 -11.70 -1.11
C GLU A 108 -5.21 -13.18 -0.73
N ALA A 109 -4.18 -13.63 -0.01
CA ALA A 109 -4.11 -15.04 0.39
C ALA A 109 -5.29 -15.45 1.27
N ASP A 110 -5.71 -14.53 2.15
CA ASP A 110 -6.87 -14.76 3.01
C ASP A 110 -8.16 -14.21 2.41
N ASN A 111 -8.04 -13.43 1.34
CA ASN A 111 -9.16 -12.70 0.74
C ASN A 111 -9.88 -11.88 1.80
N HIS A 112 -9.12 -11.14 2.57
CA HIS A 112 -9.66 -10.43 3.72
C HIS A 112 -9.04 -9.05 3.87
N SER A 113 -9.86 -8.07 4.28
CA SER A 113 -9.41 -6.71 4.54
C SER A 113 -9.43 -6.44 6.03
N TYR A 114 -8.41 -5.76 6.50
CA TYR A 114 -8.25 -5.42 7.91
C TYR A 114 -8.11 -3.91 8.05
N VAL A 115 -8.65 -3.37 9.14
CA VAL A 115 -8.48 -1.95 9.45
C VAL A 115 -7.16 -1.73 10.16
N ILE A 116 -6.40 -0.75 9.70
CA ILE A 116 -5.19 -0.31 10.41
C ILE A 116 -5.63 0.79 11.39
N LEU A 117 -5.35 0.57 12.65
CA LEU A 117 -5.84 1.43 13.72
C LEU A 117 -5.12 2.78 13.73
N SER A 118 -5.87 3.83 13.99
CA SER A 118 -5.28 5.16 14.19
C SER A 118 -4.69 5.24 15.60
N PRO A 119 -3.83 6.24 15.87
CA PRO A 119 -3.33 6.42 17.24
C PRO A 119 -4.44 6.57 18.27
N GLN A 120 -5.53 7.26 17.92
CA GLN A 120 -6.66 7.41 18.82
C GLN A 120 -7.32 6.07 19.12
N GLN A 121 -7.46 5.22 18.09
CA GLN A 121 -8.06 3.91 18.29
C GLN A 121 -7.16 3.01 19.14
N LEU A 122 -5.85 3.14 18.99
CA LEU A 122 -4.91 2.40 19.83
C LEU A 122 -5.03 2.81 21.29
N ASP A 123 -5.13 4.10 21.56
CA ASP A 123 -5.29 4.60 22.92
C ASP A 123 -6.56 4.05 23.55
N GLN A 124 -7.64 4.02 22.79
CA GLN A 124 -8.91 3.48 23.29
C GLN A 124 -8.80 1.99 23.58
N ALA A 125 -8.04 1.27 22.76
CA ALA A 125 -7.93 -0.18 22.92
C ALA A 125 -7.12 -0.55 24.16
N THR A 126 -6.24 0.33 24.64
CA THR A 126 -5.44 0.04 25.83
C THR A 126 -6.12 0.45 27.12
N ASN A 127 -7.23 1.14 27.04
CA ASN A 127 -8.00 1.53 28.22
C ASN A 127 -9.22 0.61 28.38
#